data_69c72ea9dede24b5e84af49a4683ade9
#
_entry.id   69c72ea9dede24b5e84af49a4683ade9
#
_cell.length_a   1.000
_cell.length_b   1.000
_cell.length_c   1.000
_cell.angle_alpha   90.00
_cell.angle_beta   90.00
_cell.angle_gamma   90.00
#
_symmetry.space_group_name_H-M   'P 1'
#
loop_
_entity.id
_entity.type
_entity.pdbx_description
1 polymer ?
#
loop_
_entity_poly.entity_id
_entity_poly.type
_entity_poly.pdbx_seq_one_letter_code
_entity_poly.pdbx_strand_id
1 'polypeptide(L)'
;MSTIKMFFQRKSVLATLLLRATLLLAVFVSMNAGQQNVSAAGMLPCDIYAAAGTPCVAAHSTIRALFGGYNGNLYQVKRSSDGTTTNIETLTAGGYANASTQDSFCAGTLCTITMIYDQTSRHNDLTISPAGGAGGADVGAVANALPLTAGGHKVYGVYVTPGTGYRNLSATGTAVNGQAEGMYMVTSGKHVNGGCCFDYGNTEQPRAIDTANGHMDAVYFGLRCEHPPCSGSGPWIAADLENGLFQGNGSNTGDATIKYDLVTAMLKNNGQTTFVLKTGNAQSGGLTTQYSGTLPNGGFNGYTPMHQEGGIVLGVGGDNSNSSAGSFFEGIMTSGYPTDAADNSVQANILSVGYSTSSNTKQIVSRNSGKCLDVQQPNLNDGANVGQWACNGNNWQRWVLTSLSDGYYQIASVNSGKCLDVQQPNLNDGANVDQWTCNGNNWQQWALTSLNDGYYQIVSRNSGKCLDVQQSNLNDGANVDQR
;
A
#
# COMPACT_ATOMS: atom_id res chain seq x y z
N MET A 1 11.62 58.83 2.90
CA MET A 1 11.70 59.94 1.94
C MET A 1 11.23 59.38 0.61
N SER A 2 9.98 59.46 0.35
CA SER A 2 9.20 60.45 -0.34
C SER A 2 9.78 60.91 -1.68
N THR A 3 9.14 60.57 -2.78
CA THR A 3 8.58 61.54 -3.74
C THR A 3 7.69 60.85 -4.80
N ILE A 4 6.44 61.27 -4.80
CA ILE A 4 5.39 61.13 -5.82
C ILE A 4 5.69 62.15 -6.93
N LYS A 5 5.49 61.83 -8.20
CA LYS A 5 5.19 62.80 -9.24
C LYS A 5 4.13 62.25 -10.22
N MET A 6 2.96 62.85 -10.17
CA MET A 6 1.93 62.87 -11.22
C MET A 6 2.36 63.76 -12.38
N PHE A 7 1.90 63.48 -13.61
CA PHE A 7 1.62 64.49 -14.61
C PHE A 7 0.49 64.06 -15.57
N PHE A 8 -0.33 65.02 -15.92
CA PHE A 8 -1.64 65.01 -16.56
C PHE A 8 -1.61 64.98 -18.07
N GLN A 9 -2.65 64.40 -18.67
CA GLN A 9 -3.45 64.63 -19.89
C GLN A 9 -2.80 65.17 -21.19
N ARG A 10 -3.12 64.44 -22.27
CA ARG A 10 -3.74 65.08 -23.48
C ARG A 10 -4.67 64.11 -24.20
N LYS A 11 -5.93 64.54 -24.37
CA LYS A 11 -6.93 63.95 -25.24
C LYS A 11 -6.58 64.28 -26.71
N SER A 12 -6.81 63.34 -27.65
CA SER A 12 -7.71 63.60 -28.77
C SER A 12 -7.56 62.59 -29.92
N VAL A 13 -8.72 62.21 -30.47
CA VAL A 13 -8.93 61.75 -31.86
C VAL A 13 -8.30 60.41 -32.28
N LEU A 14 -8.70 59.33 -31.63
CA LEU A 14 -8.52 57.97 -32.22
C LEU A 14 -9.69 57.03 -31.85
N ALA A 15 -10.89 57.57 -31.61
CA ALA A 15 -12.02 56.85 -31.01
C ALA A 15 -12.91 56.10 -32.01
N THR A 16 -12.68 56.20 -33.34
CA THR A 16 -13.63 55.63 -34.31
C THR A 16 -13.10 54.47 -35.14
N LEU A 17 -11.80 54.19 -35.11
CA LEU A 17 -11.22 53.03 -35.81
C LEU A 17 -10.89 51.83 -34.86
N LEU A 18 -10.88 52.06 -33.55
CA LEU A 18 -10.64 51.00 -32.53
C LEU A 18 -11.89 50.20 -32.21
N LEU A 19 -13.11 50.70 -32.50
CA LEU A 19 -14.37 49.98 -32.14
C LEU A 19 -14.70 48.82 -33.08
N ARG A 20 -14.12 48.77 -34.30
CA ARG A 20 -14.30 47.62 -35.22
C ARG A 20 -13.23 46.56 -35.10
N ALA A 21 -12.06 46.86 -34.55
CA ALA A 21 -11.00 45.89 -34.30
C ALA A 21 -11.20 45.17 -32.96
N THR A 22 -11.81 45.82 -31.96
CA THR A 22 -12.13 45.20 -30.65
C THR A 22 -13.30 44.22 -30.71
N LEU A 23 -14.25 44.39 -31.65
CA LEU A 23 -15.36 43.44 -31.80
C LEU A 23 -14.93 42.14 -32.47
N LEU A 24 -13.95 42.17 -33.38
CA LEU A 24 -13.37 40.97 -34.00
C LEU A 24 -12.40 40.24 -33.07
N LEU A 25 -11.70 40.95 -32.17
CA LEU A 25 -10.84 40.35 -31.17
C LEU A 25 -11.63 39.72 -30.01
N ALA A 26 -12.79 40.33 -29.64
CA ALA A 26 -13.68 39.79 -28.62
C ALA A 26 -14.40 38.51 -29.07
N VAL A 27 -14.69 38.37 -30.39
CA VAL A 27 -15.27 37.11 -30.93
C VAL A 27 -14.23 36.01 -31.04
N PHE A 28 -12.96 36.34 -31.32
CA PHE A 28 -11.88 35.34 -31.31
C PHE A 28 -11.46 34.92 -29.90
N VAL A 29 -11.52 35.80 -28.91
CA VAL A 29 -11.23 35.46 -27.50
C VAL A 29 -12.37 34.67 -26.89
N SER A 30 -13.64 34.91 -27.29
CA SER A 30 -14.79 34.12 -26.81
C SER A 30 -14.92 32.74 -27.46
N MET A 31 -14.31 32.50 -28.64
CA MET A 31 -14.25 31.17 -29.23
C MET A 31 -13.10 30.31 -28.66
N ASN A 32 -12.06 30.91 -28.06
CA ASN A 32 -11.02 30.19 -27.34
C ASN A 32 -11.28 30.01 -25.85
N ALA A 33 -12.29 30.65 -25.28
CA ALA A 33 -12.70 30.43 -23.88
C ALA A 33 -13.61 29.21 -23.68
N GLY A 34 -13.93 28.47 -24.74
CA GLY A 34 -14.72 27.24 -24.69
C GLY A 34 -13.94 25.93 -24.68
N GLN A 35 -12.64 25.97 -24.90
CA GLN A 35 -11.75 24.87 -24.49
C GLN A 35 -11.22 25.18 -23.09
N GLN A 36 -12.08 24.97 -22.09
CA GLN A 36 -11.53 24.56 -20.83
C GLN A 36 -10.71 23.30 -21.17
N ASN A 37 -9.40 23.44 -21.13
CA ASN A 37 -8.55 22.32 -20.84
C ASN A 37 -9.11 21.75 -19.54
N VAL A 38 -9.97 20.74 -19.65
CA VAL A 38 -10.22 19.82 -18.54
C VAL A 38 -8.80 19.33 -18.26
N SER A 39 -8.18 19.98 -17.31
CA SER A 39 -6.89 19.60 -16.80
C SER A 39 -6.99 18.09 -16.55
N ALA A 40 -6.02 17.32 -17.02
CA ALA A 40 -5.89 15.89 -16.70
C ALA A 40 -5.86 15.63 -15.18
N ALA A 41 -6.04 16.63 -14.35
CA ALA A 41 -6.15 16.60 -12.90
C ALA A 41 -7.43 15.93 -12.35
N GLY A 42 -8.29 15.39 -13.21
CA GLY A 42 -9.51 14.68 -12.79
C GLY A 42 -9.61 13.23 -13.24
N MET A 43 -8.72 12.74 -14.10
CA MET A 43 -8.76 11.35 -14.56
C MET A 43 -7.99 10.45 -13.60
N LEU A 44 -8.69 9.47 -13.02
CA LEU A 44 -8.11 8.45 -12.16
C LEU A 44 -7.72 7.21 -12.99
N PRO A 45 -7.01 6.23 -12.43
CA PRO A 45 -6.45 5.12 -13.21
C PRO A 45 -7.42 4.43 -14.16
N CYS A 46 -8.63 4.13 -13.71
CA CYS A 46 -9.62 3.47 -14.54
C CYS A 46 -10.24 4.38 -15.61
N ASP A 47 -10.32 5.69 -15.36
CA ASP A 47 -10.73 6.65 -16.40
C ASP A 47 -9.67 6.73 -17.50
N ILE A 48 -8.37 6.71 -17.12
CA ILE A 48 -7.23 6.72 -18.05
C ILE A 48 -7.25 5.47 -18.94
N TYR A 49 -7.39 4.29 -18.35
CA TYR A 49 -7.44 3.04 -19.13
C TYR A 49 -8.69 2.95 -20.00
N ALA A 50 -9.84 3.41 -19.50
CA ALA A 50 -11.07 3.45 -20.31
C ALA A 50 -10.93 4.40 -21.52
N ALA A 51 -10.34 5.57 -21.33
CA ALA A 51 -10.06 6.49 -22.43
C ALA A 51 -9.05 5.93 -23.45
N ALA A 52 -8.17 5.02 -23.02
CA ALA A 52 -7.21 4.34 -23.87
C ALA A 52 -7.77 3.05 -24.54
N GLY A 53 -9.04 2.73 -24.31
CA GLY A 53 -9.71 1.55 -24.91
C GLY A 53 -9.50 0.23 -24.18
N THR A 54 -8.92 0.26 -22.98
CA THR A 54 -8.68 -0.91 -22.12
C THR A 54 -9.31 -0.69 -20.73
N PRO A 55 -10.65 -0.68 -20.62
CA PRO A 55 -11.35 -0.35 -19.38
C PRO A 55 -11.03 -1.33 -18.25
N CYS A 56 -11.10 -0.84 -17.00
CA CYS A 56 -10.99 -1.69 -15.83
C CYS A 56 -12.13 -2.71 -15.76
N VAL A 57 -11.78 -3.95 -15.44
CA VAL A 57 -12.70 -5.04 -15.11
C VAL A 57 -12.71 -5.36 -13.61
N ALA A 58 -11.70 -4.90 -12.88
CA ALA A 58 -11.64 -4.88 -11.44
C ALA A 58 -10.82 -3.66 -10.98
N ALA A 59 -11.21 -3.07 -9.86
CA ALA A 59 -10.56 -1.88 -9.30
C ALA A 59 -10.68 -1.90 -7.77
N HIS A 60 -9.60 -2.27 -7.09
CA HIS A 60 -9.53 -2.47 -5.65
C HIS A 60 -8.60 -1.45 -5.00
N SER A 61 -9.06 -0.81 -3.94
CA SER A 61 -8.23 0.11 -3.18
C SER A 61 -8.76 0.30 -1.77
N THR A 62 -7.88 0.34 -0.79
CA THR A 62 -8.22 0.78 0.56
C THR A 62 -7.83 2.24 0.82
N ILE A 63 -7.29 2.91 -0.21
CA ILE A 63 -6.69 4.25 -0.11
C ILE A 63 -7.58 5.33 -0.71
N ARG A 64 -8.12 5.08 -1.92
CA ARG A 64 -8.83 6.10 -2.71
C ARG A 64 -9.77 5.51 -3.76
N ALA A 65 -10.56 6.35 -4.36
CA ALA A 65 -11.25 6.04 -5.61
C ALA A 65 -10.26 5.84 -6.76
N LEU A 66 -10.59 4.95 -7.69
CA LEU A 66 -9.86 4.66 -8.93
C LEU A 66 -10.61 5.12 -10.19
N PHE A 67 -11.83 5.69 -10.00
CA PHE A 67 -12.61 6.43 -10.98
C PHE A 67 -12.95 7.81 -10.43
N GLY A 68 -12.90 8.85 -11.25
CA GLY A 68 -13.22 10.22 -10.82
C GLY A 68 -14.64 10.40 -10.30
N GLY A 69 -15.58 9.64 -10.82
CA GLY A 69 -16.98 9.67 -10.38
C GLY A 69 -17.32 8.72 -9.23
N TYR A 70 -16.39 7.88 -8.77
CA TYR A 70 -16.70 6.90 -7.73
C TYR A 70 -16.89 7.54 -6.36
N ASN A 71 -18.01 7.23 -5.73
CA ASN A 71 -18.36 7.67 -4.38
C ASN A 71 -19.05 6.53 -3.63
N GLY A 72 -18.30 5.53 -3.23
CA GLY A 72 -18.82 4.31 -2.63
C GLY A 72 -17.86 3.66 -1.67
N ASN A 73 -18.16 2.42 -1.32
CA ASN A 73 -17.39 1.61 -0.39
C ASN A 73 -16.04 1.23 -0.99
N LEU A 74 -14.97 1.42 -0.23
CA LEU A 74 -13.63 0.94 -0.58
C LEU A 74 -13.34 -0.42 0.05
N TYR A 75 -13.65 -0.56 1.35
CA TYR A 75 -13.46 -1.83 2.07
C TYR A 75 -14.37 -1.90 3.30
N GLN A 76 -14.52 -3.10 3.84
CA GLN A 76 -15.29 -3.36 5.04
C GLN A 76 -14.37 -3.81 6.18
N VAL A 77 -14.64 -3.32 7.39
CA VAL A 77 -13.95 -3.74 8.61
C VAL A 77 -14.91 -4.38 9.58
N LYS A 78 -14.41 -5.37 10.35
CA LYS A 78 -15.16 -6.11 11.38
C LYS A 78 -14.47 -5.96 12.73
N ARG A 79 -15.22 -5.58 13.76
CA ARG A 79 -14.74 -5.52 15.14
C ARG A 79 -14.66 -6.90 15.78
N SER A 80 -13.60 -7.15 16.53
CA SER A 80 -13.44 -8.41 17.28
C SER A 80 -14.30 -8.46 18.54
N SER A 81 -14.65 -7.30 19.12
CA SER A 81 -15.40 -7.22 20.38
C SER A 81 -16.83 -7.73 20.29
N ASP A 82 -17.50 -7.53 19.16
CA ASP A 82 -18.93 -7.86 18.99
C ASP A 82 -19.27 -8.44 17.60
N GLY A 83 -18.28 -8.56 16.73
CA GLY A 83 -18.43 -9.10 15.38
C GLY A 83 -19.20 -8.19 14.40
N THR A 84 -19.55 -6.97 14.78
CA THR A 84 -20.22 -6.02 13.88
C THR A 84 -19.25 -5.52 12.80
N THR A 85 -19.82 -5.09 11.66
CA THR A 85 -19.06 -4.58 10.50
C THR A 85 -19.48 -3.16 10.17
N THR A 86 -18.56 -2.42 9.53
CA THR A 86 -18.86 -1.15 8.87
C THR A 86 -18.08 -1.03 7.58
N ASN A 87 -18.62 -0.26 6.64
CA ASN A 87 -17.94 0.04 5.39
C ASN A 87 -17.15 1.34 5.52
N ILE A 88 -15.99 1.38 4.88
CA ILE A 88 -15.17 2.56 4.74
C ILE A 88 -15.33 3.07 3.32
N GLU A 89 -15.96 4.22 3.20
CA GLU A 89 -16.29 4.87 1.94
C GLU A 89 -15.25 5.93 1.58
N THR A 90 -15.36 6.49 0.39
CA THR A 90 -14.60 7.68 0.03
C THR A 90 -15.14 8.93 0.75
N LEU A 91 -14.27 9.90 1.05
CA LEU A 91 -14.65 11.19 1.63
C LEU A 91 -15.53 12.01 0.67
N THR A 92 -15.25 11.92 -0.61
CA THR A 92 -15.95 12.58 -1.72
C THR A 92 -15.84 11.74 -2.98
N ALA A 93 -16.63 12.04 -4.00
CA ALA A 93 -16.45 11.41 -5.31
C ALA A 93 -15.01 11.60 -5.82
N GLY A 94 -14.37 10.52 -6.29
CA GLY A 94 -12.96 10.52 -6.72
C GLY A 94 -11.95 10.73 -5.61
N GLY A 95 -12.38 10.73 -4.34
CA GLY A 95 -11.56 11.09 -3.18
C GLY A 95 -10.89 9.90 -2.49
N TYR A 96 -10.35 10.21 -1.32
CA TYR A 96 -9.62 9.27 -0.46
C TYR A 96 -10.53 8.59 0.56
N ALA A 97 -10.06 7.48 1.13
CA ALA A 97 -10.79 6.73 2.15
C ALA A 97 -11.08 7.57 3.40
N ASN A 98 -12.27 7.41 3.96
CA ASN A 98 -12.67 8.04 5.21
C ASN A 98 -12.12 7.24 6.41
N ALA A 99 -10.81 7.40 6.66
CA ALA A 99 -10.14 6.70 7.77
C ALA A 99 -10.72 7.06 9.14
N SER A 100 -11.36 8.23 9.30
CA SER A 100 -11.96 8.63 10.58
C SER A 100 -13.16 7.75 10.96
N THR A 101 -13.90 7.23 9.98
CA THR A 101 -14.94 6.22 10.20
C THR A 101 -14.35 4.94 10.79
N GLN A 102 -13.25 4.45 10.23
CA GLN A 102 -12.54 3.28 10.76
C GLN A 102 -12.02 3.55 12.17
N ASP A 103 -11.32 4.68 12.37
CA ASP A 103 -10.74 5.03 13.66
C ASP A 103 -11.80 5.06 14.77
N SER A 104 -12.96 5.66 14.49
CA SER A 104 -14.08 5.76 15.43
C SER A 104 -14.73 4.39 15.68
N PHE A 105 -14.97 3.63 14.62
CA PHE A 105 -15.61 2.31 14.72
C PHE A 105 -14.73 1.30 15.42
N CYS A 106 -13.42 1.33 15.20
CA CYS A 106 -12.45 0.40 15.78
C CYS A 106 -11.85 0.88 17.12
N ALA A 107 -12.36 1.98 17.69
CA ALA A 107 -11.87 2.49 18.96
C ALA A 107 -12.03 1.46 20.09
N GLY A 108 -10.93 1.16 20.78
CA GLY A 108 -10.91 0.21 21.91
C GLY A 108 -11.06 -1.27 21.53
N THR A 109 -10.99 -1.62 20.26
CA THR A 109 -11.08 -3.02 19.79
C THR A 109 -10.19 -3.25 18.56
N LEU A 110 -9.82 -4.51 18.32
CA LEU A 110 -9.18 -4.90 17.08
C LEU A 110 -10.22 -4.95 15.96
N CYS A 111 -9.84 -4.45 14.78
CA CYS A 111 -10.59 -4.63 13.55
C CYS A 111 -9.77 -5.38 12.50
N THR A 112 -10.46 -6.19 11.69
CA THR A 112 -9.89 -6.83 10.51
C THR A 112 -10.65 -6.40 9.25
N ILE A 113 -9.95 -6.28 8.13
CA ILE A 113 -10.56 -6.05 6.82
C ILE A 113 -11.20 -7.37 6.37
N THR A 114 -12.50 -7.37 6.12
CA THR A 114 -13.26 -8.58 5.72
C THR A 114 -13.61 -8.61 4.24
N MET A 115 -13.60 -7.45 3.59
CA MET A 115 -13.90 -7.30 2.17
C MET A 115 -13.18 -6.08 1.61
N ILE A 116 -12.71 -6.17 0.36
CA ILE A 116 -12.22 -5.05 -0.42
C ILE A 116 -13.12 -4.95 -1.64
N TYR A 117 -13.83 -3.82 -1.76
CA TYR A 117 -14.86 -3.65 -2.79
C TYR A 117 -14.21 -3.36 -4.16
N ASP A 118 -14.78 -3.96 -5.19
CA ASP A 118 -14.52 -3.58 -6.58
C ASP A 118 -15.30 -2.31 -6.93
N GLN A 119 -14.59 -1.31 -7.39
CA GLN A 119 -15.16 -0.02 -7.74
C GLN A 119 -15.81 -0.02 -9.15
N THR A 120 -15.70 -1.11 -9.91
CA THR A 120 -16.38 -1.26 -11.20
C THR A 120 -17.83 -1.68 -11.00
N SER A 121 -18.64 -1.56 -12.04
CA SER A 121 -20.01 -2.06 -12.03
C SER A 121 -20.14 -3.59 -12.04
N ARG A 122 -19.02 -4.32 -12.05
CA ARG A 122 -19.00 -5.78 -12.02
C ARG A 122 -19.09 -6.36 -10.63
N HIS A 123 -18.73 -5.57 -9.60
CA HIS A 123 -18.71 -5.99 -8.21
C HIS A 123 -17.86 -7.25 -7.98
N ASN A 124 -16.69 -7.29 -8.57
CA ASN A 124 -15.69 -8.33 -8.36
C ASN A 124 -15.02 -8.19 -6.98
N ASP A 125 -15.82 -8.05 -5.93
CA ASP A 125 -15.35 -7.80 -4.56
C ASP A 125 -14.44 -8.93 -4.07
N LEU A 126 -13.38 -8.59 -3.35
CA LEU A 126 -12.47 -9.54 -2.73
C LEU A 126 -12.90 -9.84 -1.31
N THR A 127 -13.17 -11.09 -1.00
CA THR A 127 -13.44 -11.60 0.33
C THR A 127 -12.25 -12.38 0.87
N ILE A 128 -12.21 -12.65 2.17
CA ILE A 128 -11.14 -13.47 2.77
C ILE A 128 -11.04 -14.79 2.03
N SER A 129 -9.83 -15.19 1.64
CA SER A 129 -9.60 -16.38 0.83
C SER A 129 -9.96 -17.66 1.60
N PRO A 130 -10.75 -18.56 1.00
CA PRO A 130 -11.01 -19.88 1.57
C PRO A 130 -9.76 -20.76 1.53
N ALA A 131 -9.81 -21.91 2.19
CA ALA A 131 -8.79 -22.93 2.02
C ALA A 131 -8.66 -23.40 0.57
N GLY A 132 -7.43 -23.62 0.14
CA GLY A 132 -7.09 -24.11 -1.21
C GLY A 132 -6.27 -25.39 -1.21
N GLY A 133 -5.60 -25.66 -2.32
CA GLY A 133 -4.75 -26.85 -2.49
C GLY A 133 -3.53 -26.85 -1.59
N ALA A 134 -2.87 -25.70 -1.43
CA ALA A 134 -1.61 -25.57 -0.67
C ALA A 134 -1.78 -24.97 0.71
N GLY A 135 -2.86 -24.25 1.01
CA GLY A 135 -3.02 -23.55 2.28
C GLY A 135 -4.40 -23.68 2.91
N GLY A 136 -4.47 -23.51 4.24
CA GLY A 136 -5.74 -23.38 4.98
C GLY A 136 -6.46 -22.08 4.63
N ALA A 137 -7.68 -21.90 5.15
CA ALA A 137 -8.40 -20.63 5.01
C ALA A 137 -7.61 -19.49 5.66
N ASP A 138 -7.59 -18.35 4.99
CA ASP A 138 -6.92 -17.14 5.47
C ASP A 138 -7.74 -16.39 6.52
N VAL A 139 -7.12 -15.35 7.07
CA VAL A 139 -7.77 -14.37 7.95
C VAL A 139 -7.70 -12.99 7.31
N GLY A 140 -8.57 -12.09 7.72
CA GLY A 140 -8.53 -10.70 7.28
C GLY A 140 -7.34 -9.95 7.87
N ALA A 141 -6.73 -9.06 7.10
CA ALA A 141 -5.66 -8.18 7.55
C ALA A 141 -6.13 -7.28 8.71
N VAL A 142 -5.24 -7.02 9.66
CA VAL A 142 -5.51 -6.05 10.74
C VAL A 142 -5.66 -4.65 10.13
N ALA A 143 -6.83 -4.05 10.34
CA ALA A 143 -7.27 -2.88 9.59
C ALA A 143 -6.40 -1.63 9.80
N ASN A 144 -5.76 -1.47 10.93
CA ASN A 144 -4.91 -0.33 11.27
C ASN A 144 -3.40 -0.64 11.26
N ALA A 145 -3.00 -1.82 10.77
CA ALA A 145 -1.59 -2.23 10.79
C ALA A 145 -0.70 -1.41 9.85
N LEU A 146 -1.28 -0.81 8.81
CA LEU A 146 -0.51 -0.09 7.79
C LEU A 146 -1.06 1.33 7.54
N PRO A 147 -0.86 2.25 8.50
CA PRO A 147 -1.24 3.65 8.30
C PRO A 147 -0.26 4.35 7.34
N LEU A 148 -0.80 5.22 6.47
CA LEU A 148 0.00 6.09 5.61
C LEU A 148 -0.78 7.37 5.30
N THR A 149 -0.10 8.32 4.63
CA THR A 149 -0.74 9.52 4.11
C THR A 149 -0.82 9.43 2.58
N ALA A 150 -1.98 9.75 2.03
CA ALA A 150 -2.24 9.86 0.60
C ALA A 150 -3.06 11.13 0.34
N GLY A 151 -2.60 12.02 -0.54
CA GLY A 151 -3.26 13.29 -0.81
C GLY A 151 -3.43 14.19 0.43
N GLY A 152 -2.55 14.06 1.42
CA GLY A 152 -2.68 14.77 2.70
C GLY A 152 -3.67 14.13 3.69
N HIS A 153 -4.35 13.04 3.32
CA HIS A 153 -5.29 12.31 4.18
C HIS A 153 -4.61 11.10 4.83
N LYS A 154 -4.91 10.84 6.10
CA LYS A 154 -4.61 9.57 6.75
C LYS A 154 -5.45 8.47 6.10
N VAL A 155 -4.85 7.37 5.74
CA VAL A 155 -5.50 6.20 5.16
C VAL A 155 -4.80 4.92 5.66
N TYR A 156 -5.36 3.74 5.33
CA TYR A 156 -4.80 2.46 5.74
C TYR A 156 -4.67 1.53 4.54
N GLY A 157 -3.47 0.97 4.36
CA GLY A 157 -3.23 -0.13 3.42
C GLY A 157 -3.55 -1.50 4.02
N VAL A 158 -3.57 -2.51 3.18
CA VAL A 158 -3.69 -3.91 3.59
C VAL A 158 -2.31 -4.46 3.94
N TYR A 159 -2.11 -4.87 5.19
CA TYR A 159 -0.88 -5.47 5.69
C TYR A 159 -1.01 -6.99 5.66
N VAL A 160 -0.44 -7.61 4.64
CA VAL A 160 -0.49 -9.07 4.43
C VAL A 160 0.65 -9.73 5.21
N THR A 161 0.29 -10.67 6.07
CA THR A 161 1.22 -11.57 6.77
C THR A 161 0.90 -13.01 6.37
N PRO A 162 1.77 -13.98 6.60
CA PRO A 162 1.44 -15.39 6.37
C PRO A 162 0.07 -15.76 6.95
N GLY A 163 -0.76 -16.38 6.14
CA GLY A 163 -2.17 -16.70 6.47
C GLY A 163 -3.16 -15.55 6.28
N THR A 164 -2.78 -14.49 5.57
CA THR A 164 -3.67 -13.35 5.24
C THR A 164 -3.81 -13.23 3.73
N GLY A 165 -5.02 -13.32 3.22
CA GLY A 165 -5.28 -13.20 1.79
C GLY A 165 -6.75 -13.02 1.44
N TYR A 166 -7.00 -12.59 0.21
CA TYR A 166 -8.34 -12.30 -0.31
C TYR A 166 -8.51 -12.88 -1.70
N ARG A 167 -9.76 -13.20 -2.05
CA ARG A 167 -10.06 -13.83 -3.33
C ARG A 167 -11.49 -13.57 -3.80
N ASN A 168 -11.69 -13.62 -5.12
CA ASN A 168 -12.98 -13.77 -5.76
C ASN A 168 -12.92 -14.93 -6.74
N LEU A 169 -13.68 -16.00 -6.46
CA LEU A 169 -13.74 -17.22 -7.29
C LEU A 169 -14.94 -17.21 -8.24
N SER A 170 -15.60 -16.09 -8.44
CA SER A 170 -16.74 -15.91 -9.33
C SER A 170 -16.69 -14.57 -10.06
N ALA A 171 -15.48 -14.03 -10.24
CA ALA A 171 -15.28 -12.76 -10.93
C ALA A 171 -15.78 -12.83 -12.39
N THR A 172 -16.16 -11.69 -12.93
CA THR A 172 -16.71 -11.60 -14.29
C THR A 172 -15.98 -10.54 -15.11
N GLY A 173 -15.78 -10.85 -16.39
CA GLY A 173 -15.15 -9.95 -17.36
C GLY A 173 -13.64 -9.83 -17.24
N THR A 174 -13.02 -10.56 -16.36
CA THR A 174 -11.58 -10.83 -16.31
C THR A 174 -11.17 -11.70 -17.49
N ALA A 175 -9.88 -11.64 -17.85
CA ALA A 175 -9.37 -12.43 -18.98
C ALA A 175 -9.48 -13.93 -18.73
N VAL A 176 -9.84 -14.68 -19.77
CA VAL A 176 -9.89 -16.15 -19.79
C VAL A 176 -9.29 -16.67 -21.10
N ASN A 177 -8.69 -17.87 -21.05
CA ASN A 177 -8.26 -18.60 -22.24
C ASN A 177 -7.38 -17.79 -23.21
N GLY A 178 -6.35 -17.09 -22.71
CA GLY A 178 -5.42 -16.34 -23.55
C GLY A 178 -5.96 -14.99 -24.02
N GLN A 179 -7.00 -14.46 -23.41
CA GLN A 179 -7.40 -13.08 -23.65
C GLN A 179 -6.34 -12.10 -23.11
N ALA A 180 -6.19 -11.00 -23.82
CA ALA A 180 -5.27 -9.94 -23.42
C ALA A 180 -5.73 -9.27 -22.12
N GLU A 181 -4.78 -8.95 -21.24
CA GLU A 181 -5.04 -8.25 -19.99
C GLU A 181 -3.86 -7.37 -19.57
N GLY A 182 -4.13 -6.48 -18.65
CA GLY A 182 -3.15 -5.73 -17.91
C GLY A 182 -3.58 -5.56 -16.48
N MET A 183 -2.62 -5.42 -15.57
CA MET A 183 -2.86 -5.19 -14.16
C MET A 183 -1.74 -4.41 -13.52
N TYR A 184 -2.05 -3.73 -12.44
CA TYR A 184 -1.02 -3.20 -11.54
C TYR A 184 -1.47 -3.31 -10.09
N MET A 185 -0.48 -3.28 -9.20
CA MET A 185 -0.68 -2.95 -7.78
C MET A 185 0.33 -1.91 -7.32
N VAL A 186 -0.06 -1.09 -6.34
CA VAL A 186 0.86 -0.30 -5.53
C VAL A 186 1.12 -1.07 -4.24
N THR A 187 2.38 -1.37 -3.98
CA THR A 187 2.85 -2.20 -2.86
C THR A 187 4.03 -1.59 -2.12
N SER A 188 4.43 -2.17 -1.00
CA SER A 188 5.65 -1.79 -0.27
C SER A 188 6.85 -2.59 -0.77
N GLY A 189 7.96 -1.90 -1.07
CA GLY A 189 9.24 -2.54 -1.34
C GLY A 189 10.02 -2.96 -0.08
N LYS A 190 9.45 -2.74 1.12
CA LYS A 190 10.10 -3.02 2.41
C LYS A 190 9.41 -4.11 3.22
N HIS A 191 8.13 -4.35 2.98
CA HIS A 191 7.38 -5.41 3.64
C HIS A 191 7.23 -6.57 2.69
N VAL A 192 8.22 -7.43 2.65
CA VAL A 192 8.33 -8.59 1.76
C VAL A 192 9.06 -9.73 2.47
N ASN A 193 8.78 -10.97 2.06
CA ASN A 193 9.52 -12.15 2.48
C ASN A 193 9.77 -13.11 1.31
N GLY A 194 10.36 -14.26 1.56
CA GLY A 194 10.60 -15.33 0.58
C GLY A 194 9.49 -16.37 0.51
N GLY A 195 8.34 -16.11 1.13
CA GLY A 195 7.17 -16.98 1.05
C GLY A 195 6.45 -16.86 -0.30
N CYS A 196 5.63 -17.83 -0.64
CA CYS A 196 4.74 -17.80 -1.80
C CYS A 196 3.29 -17.68 -1.35
N CYS A 197 2.46 -16.89 -2.03
CA CYS A 197 2.82 -15.88 -3.00
C CYS A 197 2.12 -14.58 -2.61
N PHE A 198 2.76 -13.43 -2.77
CA PHE A 198 2.11 -12.16 -2.61
C PHE A 198 1.73 -11.65 -4.01
N ASP A 199 0.56 -12.05 -4.45
CA ASP A 199 0.03 -11.84 -5.78
C ASP A 199 -1.14 -10.86 -5.79
N TYR A 200 -1.34 -10.23 -6.95
CA TYR A 200 -2.57 -9.54 -7.29
C TYR A 200 -2.87 -9.77 -8.78
N GLY A 201 -4.00 -10.38 -9.09
CA GLY A 201 -4.38 -10.60 -10.50
C GLY A 201 -5.26 -11.79 -10.73
N ASN A 202 -5.15 -12.32 -11.95
CA ASN A 202 -5.95 -13.43 -12.47
C ASN A 202 -5.54 -14.77 -11.84
N THR A 203 -6.51 -15.55 -11.43
CA THR A 203 -6.29 -16.84 -10.77
C THR A 203 -7.34 -17.87 -11.18
N GLU A 204 -7.17 -19.11 -10.71
CA GLU A 204 -8.09 -20.20 -10.94
C GLU A 204 -9.50 -19.90 -10.46
N GLN A 205 -10.47 -20.47 -11.18
CA GLN A 205 -11.90 -20.34 -10.91
C GLN A 205 -12.59 -21.68 -11.29
N PRO A 206 -13.53 -22.20 -10.50
CA PRO A 206 -14.10 -21.62 -9.27
C PRO A 206 -13.42 -22.08 -7.97
N ARG A 207 -12.26 -22.69 -8.04
CA ARG A 207 -11.56 -23.29 -6.88
C ARG A 207 -10.16 -22.73 -6.73
N ALA A 208 -9.73 -22.54 -5.50
CA ALA A 208 -8.35 -22.20 -5.14
C ALA A 208 -7.48 -23.47 -5.14
N ILE A 209 -7.26 -24.07 -6.29
CA ILE A 209 -6.43 -25.26 -6.48
C ILE A 209 -5.54 -25.07 -7.71
N ASP A 210 -4.37 -25.71 -7.71
CA ASP A 210 -3.52 -25.79 -8.89
C ASP A 210 -4.24 -26.62 -9.96
N THR A 211 -4.59 -25.99 -11.07
CA THR A 211 -5.27 -26.62 -12.20
C THR A 211 -4.33 -26.97 -13.33
N ALA A 212 -3.36 -26.15 -13.64
CA ALA A 212 -2.21 -26.38 -14.53
C ALA A 212 -1.40 -25.08 -14.76
N ASN A 213 -0.22 -25.21 -15.36
CA ASN A 213 0.60 -24.08 -15.81
C ASN A 213 -0.16 -23.15 -16.75
N GLY A 214 -0.09 -21.85 -16.50
CA GLY A 214 -0.72 -20.81 -17.32
C GLY A 214 -2.20 -20.59 -17.03
N HIS A 215 -2.80 -21.27 -16.06
CA HIS A 215 -4.20 -21.06 -15.63
C HIS A 215 -4.35 -19.85 -14.72
N MET A 216 -3.24 -19.34 -14.20
CA MET A 216 -3.11 -18.10 -13.46
C MET A 216 -2.26 -17.10 -14.25
N ASP A 217 -2.49 -15.80 -14.05
CA ASP A 217 -1.62 -14.70 -14.50
C ASP A 217 -1.77 -13.52 -13.54
N ALA A 218 -0.96 -13.50 -12.50
CA ALA A 218 -0.99 -12.46 -11.48
C ALA A 218 0.36 -11.78 -11.31
N VAL A 219 0.36 -10.49 -10.97
CA VAL A 219 1.59 -9.81 -10.62
C VAL A 219 2.03 -10.22 -9.22
N TYR A 220 3.21 -10.82 -9.14
CA TYR A 220 3.92 -11.16 -7.91
C TYR A 220 4.93 -10.08 -7.55
N PHE A 221 5.11 -9.82 -6.25
CA PHE A 221 6.18 -8.96 -5.76
C PHE A 221 6.74 -9.50 -4.44
N GLY A 222 8.02 -9.88 -4.41
CA GLY A 222 8.65 -10.46 -3.21
C GLY A 222 10.10 -10.88 -3.39
N LEU A 223 10.57 -11.78 -2.52
CA LEU A 223 11.98 -12.21 -2.47
C LEU A 223 12.24 -13.57 -3.16
N ARG A 224 11.27 -14.10 -3.93
CA ARG A 224 11.50 -15.32 -4.72
C ARG A 224 11.89 -14.98 -6.14
N CYS A 225 12.94 -15.64 -6.62
CA CYS A 225 13.34 -15.68 -8.01
C CYS A 225 13.48 -17.14 -8.43
N GLU A 226 12.58 -17.62 -9.25
CA GLU A 226 12.54 -19.02 -9.66
C GLU A 226 13.10 -19.21 -11.07
N HIS A 227 12.85 -18.26 -11.93
CA HIS A 227 13.30 -18.29 -13.32
C HIS A 227 14.11 -17.04 -13.63
N PRO A 228 15.44 -17.11 -13.47
CA PRO A 228 16.32 -15.98 -13.77
C PRO A 228 16.10 -15.45 -15.20
N PRO A 229 16.39 -14.17 -15.43
CA PRO A 229 17.44 -13.45 -14.77
C PRO A 229 16.94 -12.52 -13.63
N CYS A 230 17.32 -12.82 -12.39
CA CYS A 230 17.21 -11.84 -11.30
C CYS A 230 18.59 -11.40 -10.86
N SER A 231 18.75 -10.17 -10.45
CA SER A 231 20.01 -9.64 -9.93
C SER A 231 19.84 -8.96 -8.57
N GLY A 232 20.85 -9.10 -7.72
CA GLY A 232 20.82 -8.56 -6.35
C GLY A 232 20.09 -9.46 -5.36
N SER A 233 19.51 -8.86 -4.30
CA SER A 233 18.89 -9.56 -3.19
C SER A 233 17.35 -9.45 -3.15
N GLY A 234 16.73 -8.91 -4.22
CA GLY A 234 15.30 -8.63 -4.24
C GLY A 234 14.91 -7.41 -3.38
N PRO A 235 13.61 -7.07 -3.28
CA PRO A 235 12.53 -7.76 -3.98
C PRO A 235 12.55 -7.56 -5.49
N TRP A 236 11.84 -8.46 -6.18
CA TRP A 236 11.65 -8.45 -7.62
C TRP A 236 10.17 -8.52 -7.98
N ILE A 237 9.85 -8.09 -9.20
CA ILE A 237 8.56 -8.36 -9.82
C ILE A 237 8.62 -9.68 -10.59
N ALA A 238 7.51 -10.39 -10.62
CA ALA A 238 7.30 -11.55 -11.49
C ALA A 238 5.83 -11.64 -11.91
N ALA A 239 5.55 -12.53 -12.85
CA ALA A 239 4.22 -13.08 -13.03
C ALA A 239 4.15 -14.43 -12.33
N ASP A 240 3.14 -14.63 -11.47
CA ASP A 240 2.76 -15.96 -11.03
C ASP A 240 1.82 -16.57 -12.08
N LEU A 241 2.24 -17.70 -12.63
CA LEU A 241 1.55 -18.37 -13.72
C LEU A 241 0.99 -19.74 -13.31
N GLU A 242 0.88 -19.96 -12.00
CA GLU A 242 0.76 -21.28 -11.39
C GLU A 242 1.98 -22.17 -11.74
N ASN A 243 2.46 -22.96 -10.81
CA ASN A 243 3.67 -23.77 -10.95
C ASN A 243 4.96 -22.99 -11.28
N GLY A 244 5.05 -21.71 -10.94
CA GLY A 244 6.29 -20.96 -11.01
C GLY A 244 6.15 -19.48 -11.31
N LEU A 245 7.16 -18.73 -10.82
CA LEU A 245 7.27 -17.30 -10.97
C LEU A 245 8.13 -16.95 -12.19
N PHE A 246 7.53 -16.28 -13.16
CA PHE A 246 8.19 -15.86 -14.38
C PHE A 246 8.71 -14.42 -14.27
N GLN A 247 10.01 -14.24 -14.22
CA GLN A 247 10.68 -12.93 -14.22
C GLN A 247 11.17 -12.49 -15.60
N GLY A 248 11.02 -13.32 -16.61
CA GLY A 248 11.51 -13.11 -17.97
C GLY A 248 12.19 -14.36 -18.51
N ASN A 249 12.76 -14.25 -19.70
CA ASN A 249 13.57 -15.31 -20.31
C ASN A 249 15.02 -14.91 -20.39
N GLY A 250 15.91 -15.86 -20.68
CA GLY A 250 17.37 -15.68 -20.66
C GLY A 250 17.94 -14.61 -21.61
N SER A 251 17.13 -13.98 -22.44
CA SER A 251 17.53 -12.84 -23.27
C SER A 251 17.38 -11.49 -22.57
N ASN A 252 16.73 -11.46 -21.40
CA ASN A 252 16.57 -10.25 -20.63
C ASN A 252 17.77 -10.00 -19.73
N THR A 253 18.18 -8.73 -19.57
CA THR A 253 19.39 -8.35 -18.82
C THR A 253 19.24 -8.35 -17.29
N GLY A 254 18.10 -8.79 -16.80
CA GLY A 254 17.90 -9.04 -15.39
C GLY A 254 16.91 -8.11 -14.72
N ASP A 255 15.98 -8.73 -14.05
CA ASP A 255 15.13 -8.09 -13.09
C ASP A 255 15.99 -7.70 -11.87
N ALA A 256 16.20 -6.39 -11.69
CA ALA A 256 17.08 -5.88 -10.64
C ALA A 256 16.32 -5.70 -9.33
N THR A 257 17.03 -5.80 -8.21
CA THR A 257 16.49 -5.47 -6.88
C THR A 257 15.78 -4.11 -6.89
N ILE A 258 14.52 -4.09 -6.49
CA ILE A 258 13.71 -2.88 -6.38
C ILE A 258 13.91 -2.25 -4.99
N LYS A 259 14.45 -1.03 -4.94
CA LYS A 259 14.88 -0.38 -3.68
C LYS A 259 13.92 0.69 -3.17
N TYR A 260 12.76 0.87 -3.80
CA TYR A 260 11.80 1.91 -3.43
C TYR A 260 11.04 1.53 -2.15
N ASP A 261 10.59 2.52 -1.40
CA ASP A 261 9.73 2.28 -0.24
C ASP A 261 8.32 1.86 -0.66
N LEU A 262 7.79 2.51 -1.70
CA LEU A 262 6.53 2.16 -2.34
C LEU A 262 6.76 1.92 -3.82
N VAL A 263 6.18 0.87 -4.34
CA VAL A 263 6.42 0.33 -5.68
C VAL A 263 5.11 0.26 -6.45
N THR A 264 5.11 0.76 -7.67
CA THR A 264 4.12 0.38 -8.69
C THR A 264 4.66 -0.86 -9.39
N ALA A 265 3.97 -1.98 -9.29
CA ALA A 265 4.28 -3.21 -10.01
C ALA A 265 3.19 -3.45 -11.06
N MET A 266 3.60 -3.62 -12.33
CA MET A 266 2.69 -3.79 -13.46
C MET A 266 3.03 -5.03 -14.28
N LEU A 267 2.01 -5.72 -14.72
CA LEU A 267 2.04 -6.82 -15.66
C LEU A 267 1.05 -6.57 -16.77
N LYS A 268 1.40 -6.91 -18.00
CA LYS A 268 0.46 -6.98 -19.11
C LYS A 268 0.88 -8.00 -20.14
N ASN A 269 -0.10 -8.63 -20.78
CA ASN A 269 0.13 -9.51 -21.91
C ASN A 269 -0.98 -9.36 -22.96
N ASN A 270 -0.67 -9.70 -24.21
CA ASN A 270 -1.65 -9.72 -25.28
C ASN A 270 -2.26 -11.12 -25.51
N GLY A 271 -1.98 -12.05 -24.63
CA GLY A 271 -2.46 -13.43 -24.66
C GLY A 271 -1.80 -14.33 -25.72
N GLN A 272 -0.94 -13.79 -26.60
CA GLN A 272 -0.43 -14.52 -27.75
C GLN A 272 1.10 -14.41 -27.95
N THR A 273 1.65 -13.22 -27.94
CA THR A 273 3.05 -12.99 -28.38
C THR A 273 3.85 -12.10 -27.46
N THR A 274 3.22 -11.27 -26.64
CA THR A 274 3.90 -10.23 -25.89
C THR A 274 3.54 -10.28 -24.40
N PHE A 275 4.55 -10.30 -23.57
CA PHE A 275 4.47 -10.25 -22.11
C PHE A 275 5.38 -9.15 -21.57
N VAL A 276 4.90 -8.34 -20.65
CA VAL A 276 5.64 -7.18 -20.13
C VAL A 276 5.49 -7.10 -18.62
N LEU A 277 6.63 -6.92 -17.95
CA LEU A 277 6.72 -6.58 -16.52
C LEU A 277 7.35 -5.20 -16.36
N LYS A 278 6.75 -4.33 -15.55
CA LYS A 278 7.26 -2.99 -15.27
C LYS A 278 7.22 -2.70 -13.78
N THR A 279 8.16 -1.89 -13.33
CA THR A 279 8.14 -1.33 -11.97
C THR A 279 8.37 0.17 -12.00
N GLY A 280 7.86 0.87 -11.00
CA GLY A 280 8.11 2.29 -10.77
C GLY A 280 8.18 2.59 -9.28
N ASN A 281 8.85 3.69 -8.94
CA ASN A 281 8.69 4.25 -7.60
C ASN A 281 7.33 4.96 -7.54
N ALA A 282 6.45 4.53 -6.66
CA ALA A 282 5.12 5.14 -6.51
C ALA A 282 5.16 6.57 -5.91
N GLN A 283 6.35 7.07 -5.56
CA GLN A 283 6.57 8.39 -4.96
C GLN A 283 7.33 9.35 -5.89
N SER A 284 8.04 8.85 -6.92
CA SER A 284 8.80 9.68 -7.85
C SER A 284 9.24 8.93 -9.11
N GLY A 285 9.41 9.64 -10.22
CA GLY A 285 9.95 9.08 -11.47
C GLY A 285 8.94 8.30 -12.30
N GLY A 286 9.41 7.70 -13.37
CA GLY A 286 8.60 6.93 -14.32
C GLY A 286 8.68 5.43 -14.10
N LEU A 287 8.06 4.69 -15.02
CA LEU A 287 8.15 3.23 -15.08
C LEU A 287 9.46 2.77 -15.71
N THR A 288 9.99 1.67 -15.18
CA THR A 288 11.11 0.91 -15.75
C THR A 288 10.59 -0.43 -16.22
N THR A 289 10.88 -0.81 -17.45
CA THR A 289 10.57 -2.14 -17.97
C THR A 289 11.58 -3.14 -17.42
N GLN A 290 11.11 -4.13 -16.69
CA GLN A 290 11.91 -5.23 -16.16
C GLN A 290 12.00 -6.36 -17.18
N TYR A 291 10.90 -6.65 -17.85
CA TYR A 291 10.84 -7.58 -18.98
C TYR A 291 9.91 -7.05 -20.08
N SER A 292 10.29 -7.24 -21.32
CA SER A 292 9.42 -7.07 -22.47
C SER A 292 9.85 -8.06 -23.55
N GLY A 293 9.01 -9.05 -23.84
CA GLY A 293 9.37 -10.13 -24.74
C GLY A 293 8.20 -11.07 -25.01
N THR A 294 8.54 -12.28 -25.40
CA THR A 294 7.56 -13.33 -25.66
C THR A 294 6.91 -13.82 -24.36
N LEU A 295 5.71 -14.41 -24.49
CA LEU A 295 5.14 -15.18 -23.39
C LEU A 295 6.09 -16.31 -22.97
N PRO A 296 6.00 -16.78 -21.73
CA PRO A 296 6.63 -18.05 -21.34
C PRO A 296 6.27 -19.16 -22.33
N ASN A 297 7.13 -20.12 -22.47
CA ASN A 297 6.93 -21.26 -23.38
C ASN A 297 7.19 -22.59 -22.68
N GLY A 298 7.06 -23.71 -23.36
CA GLY A 298 7.21 -25.04 -22.81
C GLY A 298 8.53 -25.32 -22.09
N GLY A 299 9.55 -24.45 -22.22
CA GLY A 299 10.78 -24.49 -21.42
C GLY A 299 10.63 -23.93 -19.99
N PHE A 300 9.52 -23.27 -19.70
CA PHE A 300 9.17 -22.78 -18.38
C PHE A 300 8.23 -23.78 -17.70
N ASN A 301 8.76 -24.69 -16.88
CA ASN A 301 8.02 -25.70 -16.15
C ASN A 301 6.93 -26.45 -16.94
N GLY A 302 7.13 -26.66 -18.24
CA GLY A 302 6.10 -27.25 -19.09
C GLY A 302 4.95 -26.32 -19.44
N TYR A 303 5.13 -25.00 -19.24
CA TYR A 303 4.12 -23.99 -19.55
C TYR A 303 3.53 -24.20 -20.95
N THR A 304 2.23 -24.16 -21.03
CA THR A 304 1.45 -24.10 -22.27
C THR A 304 0.90 -22.69 -22.45
N PRO A 305 0.42 -22.29 -23.64
CA PRO A 305 -0.18 -20.97 -23.82
C PRO A 305 -1.19 -20.62 -22.72
N MET A 306 -1.35 -19.32 -22.46
CA MET A 306 -2.22 -18.78 -21.41
C MET A 306 -3.61 -19.39 -21.45
N HIS A 307 -4.08 -19.87 -20.30
CA HIS A 307 -5.40 -20.44 -20.06
C HIS A 307 -6.06 -19.84 -18.82
N GLN A 308 -5.88 -18.53 -18.61
CA GLN A 308 -6.42 -17.82 -17.45
C GLN A 308 -7.88 -18.24 -17.21
N GLU A 309 -8.26 -18.40 -15.95
CA GLU A 309 -9.60 -18.83 -15.57
C GLU A 309 -10.48 -17.67 -15.07
N GLY A 310 -9.91 -16.52 -14.78
CA GLY A 310 -10.64 -15.29 -14.52
C GLY A 310 -11.07 -15.07 -13.07
N GLY A 311 -10.63 -15.87 -12.11
CA GLY A 311 -10.72 -15.52 -10.70
C GLY A 311 -9.79 -14.33 -10.36
N ILE A 312 -9.93 -13.77 -9.17
CA ILE A 312 -9.05 -12.67 -8.70
C ILE A 312 -8.48 -13.04 -7.34
N VAL A 313 -7.17 -12.82 -7.18
CA VAL A 313 -6.43 -13.08 -5.95
C VAL A 313 -5.75 -11.82 -5.45
N LEU A 314 -5.58 -11.70 -4.12
CA LEU A 314 -4.75 -10.70 -3.47
C LEU A 314 -4.06 -11.29 -2.23
N GLY A 315 -2.74 -11.28 -2.21
CA GLY A 315 -1.91 -11.63 -1.05
C GLY A 315 -1.68 -13.12 -0.84
N VAL A 316 -2.18 -13.96 -1.74
CA VAL A 316 -1.99 -15.41 -1.75
C VAL A 316 -1.81 -15.90 -3.18
N GLY A 317 -1.23 -17.08 -3.37
CA GLY A 317 -1.11 -17.73 -4.69
C GLY A 317 -2.40 -18.38 -5.17
N GLY A 318 -2.40 -18.90 -6.39
CA GLY A 318 -3.54 -19.52 -7.04
C GLY A 318 -4.16 -20.66 -6.25
N ASP A 319 -3.36 -21.59 -5.80
CA ASP A 319 -3.71 -22.73 -4.97
C ASP A 319 -3.90 -22.40 -3.47
N ASN A 320 -3.91 -21.14 -3.11
CA ASN A 320 -3.91 -20.61 -1.75
C ASN A 320 -2.59 -20.86 -1.00
N SER A 321 -1.44 -20.89 -1.69
CA SER A 321 -0.15 -20.78 -1.02
C SER A 321 -0.08 -19.41 -0.32
N ASN A 322 -0.03 -19.41 1.02
CA ASN A 322 -0.29 -18.23 1.86
C ASN A 322 0.82 -17.95 2.89
N SER A 323 2.07 -18.28 2.55
CA SER A 323 3.23 -18.02 3.44
C SER A 323 3.93 -16.68 3.17
N SER A 324 3.39 -15.87 2.28
CA SER A 324 3.98 -14.60 1.87
C SER A 324 3.68 -13.44 2.84
N ALA A 325 4.49 -12.37 2.73
CA ALA A 325 4.24 -11.08 3.32
C ALA A 325 4.31 -9.99 2.26
N GLY A 326 3.42 -9.02 2.34
CA GLY A 326 3.36 -7.90 1.43
C GLY A 326 2.41 -6.81 1.91
N SER A 327 2.31 -5.75 1.16
CA SER A 327 1.38 -4.65 1.45
C SER A 327 0.63 -4.27 0.19
N PHE A 328 -0.66 -4.02 0.30
CA PHE A 328 -1.46 -3.59 -0.84
C PHE A 328 -2.13 -2.25 -0.52
N PHE A 329 -2.10 -1.33 -1.48
CA PHE A 329 -2.71 -0.02 -1.35
C PHE A 329 -3.82 0.19 -2.37
N GLU A 330 -3.53 -0.07 -3.63
CA GLU A 330 -4.48 -0.04 -4.75
C GLU A 330 -4.01 -0.96 -5.87
N GLY A 331 -4.93 -1.43 -6.69
CA GLY A 331 -4.65 -2.21 -7.87
C GLY A 331 -5.87 -2.31 -8.79
N ILE A 332 -5.60 -2.54 -10.07
CA ILE A 332 -6.64 -2.73 -11.09
C ILE A 332 -6.30 -3.90 -12.00
N MET A 333 -7.32 -4.40 -12.69
CA MET A 333 -7.20 -5.27 -13.85
C MET A 333 -7.97 -4.67 -15.02
N THR A 334 -7.42 -4.76 -16.23
CA THR A 334 -8.02 -4.22 -17.45
C THR A 334 -8.49 -5.33 -18.38
N SER A 335 -9.49 -5.03 -19.19
CA SER A 335 -9.80 -5.79 -20.40
C SER A 335 -8.88 -5.33 -21.52
N GLY A 336 -8.10 -6.26 -22.11
CA GLY A 336 -7.17 -5.95 -23.18
C GLY A 336 -5.79 -5.49 -22.72
N TYR A 337 -4.89 -5.33 -23.68
CA TYR A 337 -3.48 -4.97 -23.49
C TYR A 337 -3.30 -3.45 -23.48
N PRO A 338 -3.04 -2.82 -22.33
CA PRO A 338 -2.85 -1.37 -22.26
C PRO A 338 -1.64 -0.87 -23.05
N THR A 339 -1.74 0.33 -23.61
CA THR A 339 -0.58 0.99 -24.25
C THR A 339 0.41 1.47 -23.19
N ASP A 340 1.69 1.61 -23.58
CA ASP A 340 2.71 2.19 -22.69
C ASP A 340 2.40 3.65 -22.31
N ALA A 341 1.70 4.38 -23.19
CA ALA A 341 1.25 5.73 -22.91
C ALA A 341 0.20 5.76 -21.80
N ALA A 342 -0.74 4.79 -21.79
CA ALA A 342 -1.72 4.64 -20.71
C ALA A 342 -1.04 4.26 -19.39
N ASP A 343 -0.13 3.28 -19.39
CA ASP A 343 0.65 2.88 -18.22
C ASP A 343 1.42 4.08 -17.62
N ASN A 344 2.09 4.86 -18.46
CA ASN A 344 2.85 6.04 -18.03
C ASN A 344 1.92 7.13 -17.45
N SER A 345 0.72 7.29 -18.01
CA SER A 345 -0.29 8.22 -17.48
C SER A 345 -0.83 7.77 -16.13
N VAL A 346 -1.03 6.46 -15.95
CA VAL A 346 -1.41 5.87 -14.66
C VAL A 346 -0.30 6.03 -13.64
N GLN A 347 0.96 5.80 -14.01
CA GLN A 347 2.10 6.07 -13.12
C GLN A 347 2.13 7.55 -12.70
N ALA A 348 1.93 8.48 -13.61
CA ALA A 348 1.86 9.91 -13.30
C ALA A 348 0.69 10.23 -12.34
N ASN A 349 -0.45 9.56 -12.50
CA ASN A 349 -1.57 9.68 -11.59
C ASN A 349 -1.24 9.11 -10.19
N ILE A 350 -0.58 7.94 -10.10
CA ILE A 350 -0.10 7.36 -8.84
C ILE A 350 0.84 8.34 -8.12
N LEU A 351 1.76 8.98 -8.85
CA LEU A 351 2.67 9.99 -8.27
C LEU A 351 1.89 11.18 -7.71
N SER A 352 0.81 11.61 -8.36
CA SER A 352 -0.01 12.74 -7.93
C SER A 352 -0.75 12.49 -6.61
N VAL A 353 -0.90 11.23 -6.20
CA VAL A 353 -1.44 10.85 -4.88
C VAL A 353 -0.58 11.39 -3.74
N GLY A 354 0.73 11.56 -3.98
CA GLY A 354 1.65 12.01 -2.94
C GLY A 354 1.71 11.03 -1.78
N TYR A 355 1.81 9.74 -2.09
CA TYR A 355 1.98 8.71 -1.08
C TYR A 355 3.15 9.06 -0.18
N SER A 356 2.87 9.13 1.10
CA SER A 356 3.88 9.24 2.14
C SER A 356 3.61 8.11 3.12
N THR A 357 4.52 7.17 3.18
CA THR A 357 4.62 6.35 4.38
C THR A 357 4.89 7.37 5.47
N SER A 358 3.84 7.77 6.20
CA SER A 358 4.07 8.53 7.41
C SER A 358 5.01 7.66 8.20
N SER A 359 6.24 8.09 8.34
CA SER A 359 7.16 7.44 9.25
C SER A 359 6.71 7.78 10.67
N ASN A 360 5.48 7.34 11.05
CA ASN A 360 5.14 7.14 12.45
C ASN A 360 6.09 6.09 13.04
N THR A 361 6.84 5.42 12.17
CA THR A 361 7.97 4.60 12.52
C THR A 361 9.10 5.49 13.02
N LYS A 362 9.37 5.41 14.30
CA LYS A 362 10.42 6.13 14.98
C LYS A 362 11.45 5.15 15.53
N GLN A 363 12.68 5.59 15.61
CA GLN A 363 13.62 5.03 16.56
C GLN A 363 13.41 5.80 17.88
N ILE A 364 13.25 5.07 18.95
CA ILE A 364 13.20 5.62 20.30
C ILE A 364 14.62 5.52 20.85
N VAL A 365 15.26 6.66 21.03
CA VAL A 365 16.69 6.74 21.37
C VAL A 365 16.86 7.26 22.78
N SER A 366 17.55 6.52 23.61
CA SER A 366 17.91 6.95 24.96
C SER A 366 18.82 8.17 24.91
N ARG A 367 18.43 9.26 25.58
CA ARG A 367 19.24 10.48 25.70
C ARG A 367 20.60 10.21 26.38
N ASN A 368 20.61 9.30 27.34
CA ASN A 368 21.80 9.02 28.16
C ASN A 368 22.84 8.20 27.40
N SER A 369 22.40 7.16 26.65
CA SER A 369 23.32 6.20 25.98
C SER A 369 23.46 6.40 24.48
N GLY A 370 22.54 7.14 23.84
CA GLY A 370 22.44 7.23 22.39
C GLY A 370 22.01 5.93 21.72
N LYS A 371 21.56 4.91 22.48
CA LYS A 371 21.12 3.62 21.97
C LYS A 371 19.63 3.59 21.72
N CYS A 372 19.23 2.69 20.81
CA CYS A 372 17.85 2.50 20.40
C CYS A 372 17.12 1.51 21.31
N LEU A 373 15.85 1.79 21.56
CA LEU A 373 14.91 0.83 22.15
C LEU A 373 14.78 -0.38 21.23
N ASP A 374 15.01 -1.58 21.72
CA ASP A 374 15.25 -2.81 20.97
C ASP A 374 14.44 -3.96 21.56
N VAL A 375 13.70 -4.68 20.74
CA VAL A 375 13.15 -5.99 21.11
C VAL A 375 14.29 -6.99 20.99
N GLN A 376 14.73 -7.54 22.10
CA GLN A 376 15.91 -8.40 22.16
C GLN A 376 15.87 -9.57 21.16
N GLN A 377 16.72 -9.49 20.11
CA GLN A 377 16.80 -10.42 18.97
C GLN A 377 15.47 -10.47 18.20
N PRO A 378 15.37 -10.84 16.94
CA PRO A 378 14.11 -10.77 16.18
C PRO A 378 13.05 -11.73 16.75
N ASN A 379 12.70 -11.51 18.03
CA ASN A 379 11.71 -12.30 18.74
C ASN A 379 10.31 -11.75 18.45
N LEU A 380 9.43 -12.63 18.02
CA LEU A 380 8.05 -12.29 17.64
C LEU A 380 7.02 -12.67 18.73
N ASN A 381 7.45 -13.26 19.83
CA ASN A 381 6.56 -13.79 20.87
C ASN A 381 6.08 -12.69 21.83
N ASP A 382 4.93 -12.94 22.47
CA ASP A 382 4.49 -12.19 23.64
C ASP A 382 5.47 -12.39 24.80
N GLY A 383 5.71 -11.33 25.57
CA GLY A 383 6.68 -11.33 26.66
C GLY A 383 8.15 -11.23 26.20
N ALA A 384 8.41 -11.01 24.91
CA ALA A 384 9.79 -10.79 24.47
C ALA A 384 10.31 -9.46 25.05
N ASN A 385 11.43 -9.55 25.75
CA ASN A 385 11.98 -8.44 26.51
C ASN A 385 12.39 -7.27 25.63
N VAL A 386 12.20 -6.06 26.14
CA VAL A 386 12.65 -4.82 25.53
C VAL A 386 13.84 -4.27 26.31
N GLY A 387 14.89 -3.94 25.59
CA GLY A 387 16.09 -3.34 26.13
C GLY A 387 16.59 -2.21 25.25
N GLN A 388 17.84 -1.80 25.44
CA GLN A 388 18.51 -0.89 24.52
C GLN A 388 19.66 -1.58 23.81
N TRP A 389 19.92 -1.18 22.55
CA TRP A 389 21.04 -1.67 21.76
C TRP A 389 21.60 -0.59 20.83
N ALA A 390 22.86 -0.71 20.39
CA ALA A 390 23.40 0.18 19.37
C ALA A 390 22.46 0.27 18.17
N CYS A 391 22.12 1.49 17.74
CA CYS A 391 21.18 1.71 16.65
C CYS A 391 21.71 1.13 15.34
N ASN A 392 20.99 0.18 14.74
CA ASN A 392 21.37 -0.52 13.52
C ASN A 392 20.33 -0.41 12.39
N GLY A 393 19.18 0.25 12.67
CA GLY A 393 18.11 0.49 11.70
C GLY A 393 17.21 -0.71 11.41
N ASN A 394 17.40 -1.85 12.08
CA ASN A 394 16.57 -3.04 11.93
C ASN A 394 15.15 -2.84 12.45
N ASN A 395 14.20 -3.64 11.97
CA ASN A 395 12.77 -3.51 12.30
C ASN A 395 12.46 -3.70 13.79
N TRP A 396 13.25 -4.46 14.53
CA TRP A 396 13.10 -4.63 15.99
C TRP A 396 13.58 -3.43 16.82
N GLN A 397 14.16 -2.40 16.17
CA GLN A 397 14.47 -1.08 16.75
C GLN A 397 13.58 0.04 16.21
N ARG A 398 12.56 -0.31 15.43
CA ARG A 398 11.65 0.65 14.82
C ARG A 398 10.25 0.45 15.41
N TRP A 399 9.62 1.56 15.77
CA TRP A 399 8.37 1.58 16.49
C TRP A 399 7.36 2.45 15.76
N VAL A 400 6.17 1.93 15.54
CA VAL A 400 5.02 2.69 15.02
C VAL A 400 4.33 3.36 16.20
N LEU A 401 4.22 4.69 16.16
CA LEU A 401 3.50 5.47 17.15
C LEU A 401 2.11 5.81 16.60
N THR A 402 1.07 5.21 17.14
CA THR A 402 -0.32 5.47 16.77
C THR A 402 -0.96 6.35 17.83
N SER A 403 -1.39 7.57 17.45
CA SER A 403 -2.10 8.48 18.34
C SER A 403 -3.48 7.92 18.68
N LEU A 404 -3.84 7.95 19.94
CA LEU A 404 -5.17 7.64 20.44
C LEU A 404 -5.97 8.94 20.62
N SER A 405 -7.30 8.83 20.68
CA SER A 405 -8.22 9.98 20.69
C SER A 405 -8.09 10.90 21.93
N ASP A 406 -7.41 10.44 22.97
CA ASP A 406 -7.27 11.11 24.27
C ASP A 406 -5.84 11.63 24.54
N GLY A 407 -5.01 11.69 23.48
CA GLY A 407 -3.63 12.24 23.56
C GLY A 407 -2.58 11.23 23.97
N TYR A 408 -2.93 9.97 24.22
CA TYR A 408 -1.97 8.89 24.41
C TYR A 408 -1.57 8.27 23.07
N TYR A 409 -0.55 7.43 23.10
CA TYR A 409 -0.02 6.70 21.97
C TYR A 409 0.03 5.21 22.26
N GLN A 410 -0.31 4.41 21.29
CA GLN A 410 0.10 3.03 21.20
C GLN A 410 1.45 2.99 20.49
N ILE A 411 2.42 2.28 21.04
CA ILE A 411 3.77 2.14 20.50
C ILE A 411 3.95 0.67 20.12
N ALA A 412 4.02 0.35 18.83
CA ALA A 412 4.11 -1.02 18.34
C ALA A 412 5.42 -1.27 17.59
N SER A 413 6.04 -2.43 17.83
CA SER A 413 7.23 -2.87 17.12
C SER A 413 6.93 -3.09 15.63
N VAL A 414 7.73 -2.54 14.74
CA VAL A 414 7.64 -2.82 13.29
C VAL A 414 7.90 -4.28 12.96
N ASN A 415 8.73 -4.95 13.75
CA ASN A 415 9.12 -6.34 13.53
C ASN A 415 7.98 -7.34 13.82
N SER A 416 7.26 -7.15 14.91
CA SER A 416 6.27 -8.10 15.41
C SER A 416 4.82 -7.60 15.31
N GLY A 417 4.61 -6.30 15.13
CA GLY A 417 3.29 -5.67 15.27
C GLY A 417 2.79 -5.60 16.73
N LYS A 418 3.57 -6.07 17.70
CA LYS A 418 3.18 -6.10 19.11
C LYS A 418 3.46 -4.78 19.81
N CYS A 419 2.64 -4.48 20.82
CA CYS A 419 2.70 -3.26 21.58
C CYS A 419 3.78 -3.29 22.67
N LEU A 420 4.43 -2.14 22.88
CA LEU A 420 5.27 -1.88 24.04
C LEU A 420 4.37 -1.96 25.30
N ASP A 421 4.70 -2.86 26.20
CA ASP A 421 3.86 -3.32 27.30
C ASP A 421 4.61 -3.24 28.63
N VAL A 422 3.95 -2.69 29.67
CA VAL A 422 4.43 -2.88 31.04
C VAL A 422 3.90 -4.22 31.54
N GLN A 423 4.80 -5.16 31.78
CA GLN A 423 4.48 -6.54 32.11
C GLN A 423 3.45 -6.65 33.22
N GLN A 424 2.19 -7.01 32.83
CA GLN A 424 1.01 -7.18 33.66
C GLN A 424 0.72 -5.94 34.55
N PRO A 425 -0.47 -5.52 34.89
CA PRO A 425 -0.75 -4.19 35.43
C PRO A 425 0.06 -3.86 36.69
N ASN A 426 1.38 -3.87 36.54
CA ASN A 426 2.33 -3.60 37.59
C ASN A 426 2.57 -2.09 37.69
N LEU A 427 2.32 -1.53 38.87
CA LEU A 427 2.46 -0.10 39.14
C LEU A 427 3.79 0.26 39.85
N ASN A 428 4.64 -0.74 40.11
CA ASN A 428 5.87 -0.52 40.88
C ASN A 428 7.00 0.04 40.03
N ASP A 429 7.95 0.72 40.68
CA ASP A 429 9.25 1.05 40.08
C ASP A 429 10.01 -0.25 39.74
N GLY A 430 10.65 -0.26 38.59
CA GLY A 430 11.39 -1.41 38.09
C GLY A 430 10.52 -2.50 37.46
N ALA A 431 9.21 -2.25 37.25
CA ALA A 431 8.39 -3.18 36.51
C ALA A 431 8.89 -3.28 35.07
N ASN A 432 9.12 -4.51 34.61
CA ASN A 432 9.70 -4.81 33.31
C ASN A 432 8.83 -4.30 32.16
N VAL A 433 9.47 -3.90 31.09
CA VAL A 433 8.83 -3.55 29.82
C VAL A 433 9.17 -4.61 28.78
N ASP A 434 8.17 -5.14 28.13
CA ASP A 434 8.30 -6.15 27.08
C ASP A 434 7.44 -5.77 25.86
N GLN A 435 7.29 -6.67 24.90
CA GLN A 435 6.28 -6.57 23.87
C GLN A 435 5.17 -7.59 24.11
N TRP A 436 3.93 -7.20 23.87
CA TRP A 436 2.77 -8.07 23.97
C TRP A 436 1.77 -7.80 22.87
N THR A 437 0.96 -8.82 22.51
CA THR A 437 -0.16 -8.62 21.57
C THR A 437 -0.98 -7.40 22.00
N CYS A 438 -1.20 -6.46 21.06
CA CYS A 438 -1.93 -5.22 21.34
C CYS A 438 -3.37 -5.53 21.75
N ASN A 439 -3.75 -5.11 22.93
CA ASN A 439 -5.07 -5.40 23.53
C ASN A 439 -5.83 -4.14 23.97
N GLY A 440 -5.24 -2.95 23.76
CA GLY A 440 -5.85 -1.67 24.09
C GLY A 440 -5.88 -1.31 25.56
N ASN A 441 -5.24 -2.07 26.44
CA ASN A 441 -5.17 -1.80 27.88
C ASN A 441 -4.24 -0.61 28.21
N ASN A 442 -4.47 0.03 29.36
CA ASN A 442 -3.73 1.23 29.75
C ASN A 442 -2.22 1.00 29.93
N TRP A 443 -1.77 -0.22 30.22
CA TRP A 443 -0.35 -0.56 30.34
C TRP A 443 0.37 -0.75 28.97
N GLN A 444 -0.37 -0.60 27.86
CA GLN A 444 0.15 -0.51 26.49
C GLN A 444 -0.02 0.90 25.90
N GLN A 445 -0.42 1.87 26.70
CA GLN A 445 -0.67 3.25 26.26
C GLN A 445 0.28 4.21 26.95
N TRP A 446 0.83 5.14 26.17
CA TRP A 446 1.94 5.98 26.57
C TRP A 446 1.68 7.45 26.24
N ALA A 447 1.92 8.35 27.20
CA ALA A 447 1.97 9.78 26.92
C ALA A 447 3.37 10.18 26.46
N LEU A 448 3.45 11.11 25.52
CA LEU A 448 4.69 11.70 25.05
C LEU A 448 4.74 13.16 25.52
N THR A 449 5.51 13.44 26.56
CA THR A 449 5.65 14.78 27.12
C THR A 449 6.94 15.42 26.62
N SER A 450 6.82 16.51 25.84
CA SER A 450 7.99 17.24 25.32
C SER A 450 8.76 17.94 26.45
N LEU A 451 10.09 17.85 26.39
CA LEU A 451 11.02 18.54 27.32
C LEU A 451 11.54 19.86 26.77
N ASN A 452 11.01 20.35 25.63
CA ASN A 452 11.38 21.61 24.96
C ASN A 452 12.82 21.68 24.41
N ASP A 453 13.57 20.57 24.46
CA ASP A 453 14.95 20.46 23.97
C ASP A 453 15.06 19.39 22.85
N GLY A 454 13.91 18.97 22.32
CA GLY A 454 13.80 17.91 21.28
C GLY A 454 13.69 16.51 21.82
N TYR A 455 13.73 16.32 23.13
CA TYR A 455 13.49 15.04 23.80
C TYR A 455 12.09 14.97 24.39
N TYR A 456 11.67 13.75 24.70
CA TYR A 456 10.37 13.43 25.29
C TYR A 456 10.51 12.50 26.49
N GLN A 457 9.64 12.67 27.47
CA GLN A 457 9.36 11.62 28.43
C GLN A 457 8.26 10.73 27.84
N ILE A 458 8.45 9.42 27.92
CA ILE A 458 7.48 8.41 27.54
C ILE A 458 6.88 7.86 28.81
N VAL A 459 5.61 8.19 29.09
CA VAL A 459 4.97 7.97 30.39
C VAL A 459 3.85 6.95 30.25
N SER A 460 3.89 5.88 31.03
CA SER A 460 2.84 4.84 31.05
C SER A 460 1.51 5.44 31.54
N ARG A 461 0.44 5.25 30.77
CA ARG A 461 -0.92 5.63 31.18
C ARG A 461 -1.39 4.94 32.46
N ASN A 462 -0.96 3.71 32.66
CA ASN A 462 -1.41 2.89 33.76
C ASN A 462 -0.82 3.32 35.12
N SER A 463 0.48 3.65 35.13
CA SER A 463 1.23 3.91 36.36
C SER A 463 1.61 5.38 36.55
N GLY A 464 1.59 6.19 35.47
CA GLY A 464 2.15 7.54 35.47
C GLY A 464 3.68 7.58 35.52
N LYS A 465 4.37 6.44 35.35
CA LYS A 465 5.82 6.30 35.43
C LYS A 465 6.46 6.40 34.05
N CYS A 466 7.72 6.87 34.02
CA CYS A 466 8.49 7.01 32.80
C CYS A 466 9.08 5.67 32.34
N LEU A 467 9.18 5.49 31.03
CA LEU A 467 10.04 4.47 30.42
C LEU A 467 11.50 4.80 30.74
N ASP A 468 12.22 3.87 31.35
CA ASP A 468 13.58 4.09 31.84
C ASP A 468 14.52 2.95 31.46
N VAL A 469 15.81 3.29 31.23
CA VAL A 469 16.86 2.28 31.10
C VAL A 469 17.40 1.96 32.48
N GLN A 470 17.26 0.71 32.89
CA GLN A 470 17.56 0.28 34.24
C GLN A 470 18.95 0.72 34.72
N GLN A 471 18.98 1.45 35.86
CA GLN A 471 20.18 1.91 36.55
C GLN A 471 21.11 2.79 35.69
N SER A 472 20.59 3.55 34.75
CA SER A 472 21.36 4.36 33.81
C SER A 472 22.47 3.58 33.06
N ASN A 473 22.24 2.30 32.81
CA ASN A 473 23.18 1.42 32.16
C ASN A 473 23.40 1.84 30.70
N LEU A 474 24.67 1.91 30.28
CA LEU A 474 25.05 2.34 28.93
C LEU A 474 25.34 1.18 27.97
N ASN A 475 25.24 -0.05 28.41
CA ASN A 475 25.63 -1.22 27.62
C ASN A 475 24.50 -1.67 26.66
N ASP A 476 24.89 -2.39 25.61
CA ASP A 476 23.96 -3.15 24.79
C ASP A 476 23.31 -4.25 25.63
N GLY A 477 22.01 -4.48 25.41
CA GLY A 477 21.23 -5.44 26.17
C GLY A 477 20.77 -4.95 27.54
N ALA A 478 21.05 -3.70 27.93
CA ALA A 478 20.54 -3.14 29.17
C ALA A 478 19.00 -3.12 29.16
N ASN A 479 18.42 -3.59 30.24
CA ASN A 479 16.96 -3.73 30.38
C ASN A 479 16.27 -2.38 30.42
N VAL A 480 15.02 -2.37 29.99
CA VAL A 480 14.11 -1.22 30.06
C VAL A 480 12.98 -1.57 31.02
N ASP A 481 12.71 -0.65 31.95
CA ASP A 481 11.66 -0.76 32.96
C ASP A 481 10.84 0.55 33.04
N GLN A 482 9.92 0.65 33.96
CA GLN A 482 9.24 1.91 34.30
C GLN A 482 9.68 2.44 35.66
N ARG A 483 9.83 3.77 35.77
CA ARG A 483 10.17 4.49 37.01
C ARG A 483 9.50 5.84 37.13
#